data_44e6dc75df245c1ada64e68e0f0efea7
#
_entry.id   44e6dc75df245c1ada64e68e0f0efea7
#
_cell.length_a   1.000
_cell.length_b   1.000
_cell.length_c   1.000
_cell.angle_alpha   90.00
_cell.angle_beta   90.00
_cell.angle_gamma   90.00
#
_symmetry.space_group_name_H-M   'P 1'
#
loop_
_entity.id
_entity.type
_entity.pdbx_description
1 polymer ?
#
loop_
_entity_poly.entity_id
_entity_poly.type
_entity_poly.pdbx_seq_one_letter_code
_entity_poly.pdbx_strand_id
1 'polypeptide(L)'
;EISLGLVGSEMCIRDRYRKKGRTMDLMLILRNLAIILVAAKLCGLLARKLKAPQVVGEIIAGLIIGPSLLNLVVKDDFISGMAEIGVILLMFSAGLGTDLKELVKTGPVALLIALSGVAVPLVGGMLVYMGFGFGTPDTRLYEGIFMGTVLAATSVSITVQALKEMGHLKGKVGTTILSAAILDDIIGIIL
;
A
#
# COMPACT_ATOMS: atom_id res chain seq x y z
N GLU A 1 -2.33 34.26 -49.28
CA GLU A 1 -3.20 34.65 -48.11
C GLU A 1 -4.16 33.53 -47.64
N ILE A 2 -4.44 32.47 -48.44
CA ILE A 2 -5.36 31.39 -48.06
C ILE A 2 -4.74 30.36 -47.08
N SER A 3 -3.41 30.24 -47.03
CA SER A 3 -2.72 29.26 -46.20
C SER A 3 -2.70 29.60 -44.67
N LEU A 4 -2.74 30.86 -44.33
CA LEU A 4 -2.73 31.33 -42.90
C LEU A 4 -4.08 31.11 -42.19
N GLY A 5 -5.21 31.17 -42.92
CA GLY A 5 -6.52 30.91 -42.34
C GLY A 5 -6.78 29.45 -42.00
N LEU A 6 -6.23 28.51 -42.80
CA LEU A 6 -6.33 27.08 -42.57
C LEU A 6 -5.51 26.61 -41.36
N VAL A 7 -4.30 27.12 -41.20
CA VAL A 7 -3.43 26.82 -40.04
C VAL A 7 -4.06 27.31 -38.74
N GLY A 8 -4.70 28.49 -38.75
CA GLY A 8 -5.40 29.01 -37.56
C GLY A 8 -6.64 28.19 -37.19
N SER A 9 -7.41 27.70 -38.19
CA SER A 9 -8.59 26.87 -37.95
C SER A 9 -8.22 25.46 -37.41
N GLU A 10 -7.21 24.84 -37.99
CA GLU A 10 -6.73 23.52 -37.50
C GLU A 10 -6.14 23.62 -36.08
N MET A 11 -5.44 24.70 -35.76
CA MET A 11 -4.91 24.95 -34.42
C MET A 11 -6.04 25.16 -33.40
N CYS A 12 -7.08 25.91 -33.73
CA CYS A 12 -8.26 26.09 -32.89
C CYS A 12 -9.07 24.78 -32.71
N ILE A 13 -9.19 23.97 -33.75
CA ILE A 13 -9.86 22.67 -33.68
C ILE A 13 -9.05 21.72 -32.78
N ARG A 14 -7.73 21.64 -32.97
CA ARG A 14 -6.84 20.80 -32.15
C ARG A 14 -6.83 21.22 -30.70
N ASP A 15 -6.84 22.50 -30.41
CA ASP A 15 -6.90 23.02 -29.04
C ASP A 15 -8.27 22.74 -28.39
N ARG A 16 -9.35 22.76 -29.16
CA ARG A 16 -10.70 22.43 -28.68
C ARG A 16 -10.81 20.94 -28.36
N TYR A 17 -10.27 20.07 -29.20
CA TYR A 17 -10.22 18.62 -28.92
C TYR A 17 -9.33 18.29 -27.72
N ARG A 18 -8.17 18.94 -27.59
CA ARG A 18 -7.27 18.80 -26.46
C ARG A 18 -7.90 19.28 -25.15
N LYS A 19 -8.66 20.38 -25.19
CA LYS A 19 -9.39 20.93 -24.05
C LYS A 19 -10.58 20.03 -23.65
N LYS A 20 -11.28 19.44 -24.62
CA LYS A 20 -12.38 18.50 -24.40
C LYS A 20 -11.88 17.15 -23.84
N GLY A 21 -10.75 16.66 -24.31
CA GLY A 21 -10.09 15.47 -23.74
C GLY A 21 -9.71 15.72 -22.29
N ARG A 22 -9.02 16.81 -21.99
CA ARG A 22 -8.59 17.18 -20.63
C ARG A 22 -9.75 17.37 -19.64
N THR A 23 -10.88 17.91 -20.07
CA THR A 23 -12.08 18.06 -19.22
C THR A 23 -12.78 16.73 -18.99
N MET A 24 -12.80 15.82 -19.98
CA MET A 24 -13.32 14.46 -19.81
C MET A 24 -12.45 13.65 -18.85
N ASP A 25 -11.13 13.76 -18.97
CA ASP A 25 -10.18 13.12 -18.05
C ASP A 25 -10.37 13.62 -16.61
N LEU A 26 -10.52 14.94 -16.43
CA LEU A 26 -10.75 15.52 -15.10
C LEU A 26 -12.08 15.06 -14.47
N MET A 27 -13.16 15.01 -15.26
CA MET A 27 -14.45 14.51 -14.79
C MET A 27 -14.38 13.04 -14.40
N LEU A 28 -13.64 12.24 -15.15
CA LEU A 28 -13.42 10.83 -14.85
C LEU A 28 -12.63 10.64 -13.55
N ILE A 29 -11.57 11.41 -13.38
CA ILE A 29 -10.76 11.43 -12.16
C ILE A 29 -11.60 11.80 -10.95
N LEU A 30 -12.38 12.89 -11.02
CA LEU A 30 -13.24 13.33 -9.92
C LEU A 30 -14.29 12.29 -9.58
N ARG A 31 -14.91 11.67 -10.60
CA ARG A 31 -15.85 10.57 -10.41
C ARG A 31 -15.20 9.39 -9.68
N ASN A 32 -14.03 8.95 -10.14
CA ASN A 32 -13.32 7.83 -9.54
C ASN A 32 -12.93 8.13 -8.10
N LEU A 33 -12.41 9.33 -7.80
CA LEU A 33 -12.12 9.76 -6.43
C LEU A 33 -13.36 9.78 -5.56
N ALA A 34 -14.50 10.29 -6.06
CA ALA A 34 -15.75 10.29 -5.31
C ALA A 34 -16.21 8.87 -4.98
N ILE A 35 -16.16 7.95 -5.95
CA ILE A 35 -16.51 6.53 -5.73
C ILE A 35 -15.60 5.90 -4.69
N ILE A 36 -14.27 6.09 -4.81
CA ILE A 36 -13.29 5.56 -3.86
C ILE A 36 -13.57 6.07 -2.44
N LEU A 37 -13.73 7.39 -2.27
CA LEU A 37 -13.95 8.01 -0.96
C LEU A 37 -15.25 7.53 -0.31
N VAL A 38 -16.34 7.47 -1.08
CA VAL A 38 -17.64 7.02 -0.57
C VAL A 38 -17.58 5.53 -0.20
N ALA A 39 -17.09 4.68 -1.10
CA ALA A 39 -17.00 3.24 -0.86
C ALA A 39 -16.09 2.92 0.34
N ALA A 40 -14.89 3.51 0.40
CA ALA A 40 -13.95 3.33 1.50
C ALA A 40 -14.59 3.77 2.83
N LYS A 41 -15.27 4.93 2.86
CA LYS A 41 -15.91 5.42 4.07
C LYS A 41 -17.07 4.54 4.55
N LEU A 42 -17.92 4.11 3.63
CA LEU A 42 -19.06 3.25 3.96
C LEU A 42 -18.60 1.87 4.47
N CYS A 43 -17.69 1.22 3.75
CA CYS A 43 -17.15 -0.09 4.15
C CYS A 43 -16.30 0.02 5.42
N GLY A 44 -15.53 1.09 5.60
CA GLY A 44 -14.78 1.36 6.83
C GLY A 44 -15.70 1.54 8.05
N LEU A 45 -16.78 2.29 7.92
CA LEU A 45 -17.79 2.42 8.99
C LEU A 45 -18.47 1.08 9.31
N LEU A 46 -18.73 0.26 8.28
CA LEU A 46 -19.31 -1.07 8.47
C LEU A 46 -18.32 -1.99 9.20
N ALA A 47 -17.05 -1.98 8.84
CA ALA A 47 -15.99 -2.72 9.54
C ALA A 47 -15.91 -2.33 11.02
N ARG A 48 -15.94 -1.04 11.34
CA ARG A 48 -15.98 -0.56 12.73
C ARG A 48 -17.21 -1.06 13.50
N LYS A 49 -18.38 -1.09 12.86
CA LYS A 49 -19.60 -1.65 13.46
C LYS A 49 -19.46 -3.15 13.77
N LEU A 50 -18.66 -3.86 12.97
CA LEU A 50 -18.30 -5.27 13.18
C LEU A 50 -17.11 -5.46 14.13
N LYS A 51 -16.64 -4.40 14.80
CA LYS A 51 -15.47 -4.40 15.70
C LYS A 51 -14.15 -4.76 15.02
N ALA A 52 -14.08 -4.57 13.71
CA ALA A 52 -12.83 -4.71 12.93
C ALA A 52 -12.20 -3.33 12.66
N PRO A 53 -10.88 -3.24 12.44
CA PRO A 53 -10.24 -2.01 12.02
C PRO A 53 -10.84 -1.47 10.72
N GLN A 54 -10.94 -0.14 10.61
CA GLN A 54 -11.54 0.53 9.45
C GLN A 54 -10.81 0.19 8.16
N VAL A 55 -9.48 0.06 8.23
CA VAL A 55 -8.62 -0.30 7.09
C VAL A 55 -9.05 -1.61 6.42
N VAL A 56 -9.56 -2.57 7.17
CA VAL A 56 -10.09 -3.84 6.61
C VAL A 56 -11.28 -3.57 5.69
N GLY A 57 -12.19 -2.69 6.14
CA GLY A 57 -13.33 -2.27 5.31
C GLY A 57 -12.90 -1.51 4.05
N GLU A 58 -11.87 -0.68 4.14
CA GLU A 58 -11.32 0.07 3.01
C GLU A 58 -10.68 -0.85 1.96
N ILE A 59 -9.96 -1.90 2.39
CA ILE A 59 -9.42 -2.93 1.50
C ILE A 59 -10.55 -3.69 0.80
N ILE A 60 -11.57 -4.11 1.54
CA ILE A 60 -12.74 -4.80 0.97
C ILE A 60 -13.47 -3.89 -0.01
N ALA A 61 -13.60 -2.60 0.30
CA ALA A 61 -14.17 -1.62 -0.63
C ALA A 61 -13.39 -1.58 -1.94
N GLY A 62 -12.05 -1.53 -1.87
CA GLY A 62 -11.18 -1.56 -3.05
C GLY A 62 -11.36 -2.81 -3.91
N LEU A 63 -11.51 -3.98 -3.29
CA LEU A 63 -11.79 -5.23 -4.01
C LEU A 63 -13.16 -5.21 -4.71
N ILE A 64 -14.17 -4.62 -4.06
CA ILE A 64 -15.53 -4.55 -4.62
C ILE A 64 -15.61 -3.58 -5.79
N ILE A 65 -15.11 -2.34 -5.63
CA ILE A 65 -15.21 -1.31 -6.68
C ILE A 65 -14.14 -1.43 -7.76
N GLY A 66 -13.05 -2.15 -7.47
CA GLY A 66 -11.92 -2.37 -8.37
C GLY A 66 -12.22 -3.37 -9.49
N PRO A 67 -11.20 -3.68 -10.28
CA PRO A 67 -11.33 -4.59 -11.42
C PRO A 67 -11.66 -6.03 -11.04
N SER A 68 -11.53 -6.37 -9.74
CA SER A 68 -11.79 -7.73 -9.26
C SER A 68 -13.26 -8.11 -9.27
N LEU A 69 -14.18 -7.16 -9.03
CA LEU A 69 -15.61 -7.45 -8.94
C LEU A 69 -16.46 -6.53 -9.82
N LEU A 70 -16.59 -5.25 -9.47
CA LEU A 70 -17.50 -4.33 -10.17
C LEU A 70 -16.83 -3.55 -11.31
N ASN A 71 -15.52 -3.47 -11.34
CA ASN A 71 -14.74 -2.72 -12.33
C ASN A 71 -15.24 -1.27 -12.53
N LEU A 72 -15.68 -0.63 -11.44
CA LEU A 72 -16.17 0.76 -11.46
C LEU A 72 -15.02 1.76 -11.53
N VAL A 73 -13.90 1.40 -10.90
CA VAL A 73 -12.67 2.20 -10.86
C VAL A 73 -11.52 1.35 -11.39
N VAL A 74 -10.89 1.82 -12.45
CA VAL A 74 -9.70 1.20 -13.03
C VAL A 74 -8.47 1.95 -12.54
N LYS A 75 -7.42 1.23 -12.20
CA LYS A 75 -6.13 1.80 -11.79
C LYS A 75 -5.55 2.58 -12.97
N ASP A 76 -5.31 3.86 -12.77
CA ASP A 76 -4.57 4.74 -13.66
C ASP A 76 -3.35 5.35 -12.94
N ASP A 77 -2.52 6.05 -13.67
CA ASP A 77 -1.30 6.67 -13.14
C ASP A 77 -1.60 7.73 -12.08
N PHE A 78 -2.73 8.45 -12.22
CA PHE A 78 -3.14 9.46 -11.25
C PHE A 78 -3.54 8.83 -9.92
N ILE A 79 -4.39 7.79 -9.95
CA ILE A 79 -4.82 7.06 -8.74
C ILE A 79 -3.61 6.40 -8.06
N SER A 80 -2.68 5.84 -8.84
CA SER A 80 -1.44 5.25 -8.33
C SER A 80 -0.58 6.30 -7.61
N GLY A 81 -0.35 7.45 -8.25
CA GLY A 81 0.41 8.55 -7.64
C GLY A 81 -0.24 9.11 -6.38
N MET A 82 -1.57 9.23 -6.35
CA MET A 82 -2.31 9.65 -5.15
C MET A 82 -2.18 8.63 -4.01
N ALA A 83 -2.20 7.34 -4.33
CA ALA A 83 -1.99 6.28 -3.35
C ALA A 83 -0.57 6.32 -2.76
N GLU A 84 0.46 6.53 -3.59
CA GLU A 84 1.84 6.69 -3.12
C GLU A 84 2.02 7.89 -2.20
N ILE A 85 1.46 9.05 -2.57
CA ILE A 85 1.46 10.24 -1.71
C ILE A 85 0.73 9.94 -0.39
N GLY A 86 -0.40 9.22 -0.44
CA GLY A 86 -1.14 8.82 0.76
C GLY A 86 -0.30 7.96 1.71
N VAL A 87 0.45 6.99 1.19
CA VAL A 87 1.37 6.15 1.98
C VAL A 87 2.49 6.98 2.59
N ILE A 88 3.11 7.89 1.83
CA ILE A 88 4.17 8.78 2.33
C ILE A 88 3.65 9.64 3.48
N LEU A 89 2.48 10.26 3.33
CA LEU A 89 1.87 11.09 4.37
C LEU A 89 1.49 10.27 5.62
N LEU A 90 0.99 9.06 5.43
CA LEU A 90 0.67 8.14 6.52
C LEU A 90 1.92 7.78 7.32
N MET A 91 3.00 7.39 6.64
CA MET A 91 4.28 7.05 7.27
C MET A 91 4.91 8.25 7.96
N PHE A 92 4.90 9.41 7.33
CA PHE A 92 5.39 10.65 7.94
C PHE A 92 4.61 11.00 9.22
N SER A 93 3.28 10.92 9.17
CA SER A 93 2.42 11.16 10.34
C SER A 93 2.67 10.15 11.47
N ALA A 94 2.94 8.90 11.13
CA ALA A 94 3.29 7.86 12.10
C ALA A 94 4.66 8.14 12.74
N GLY A 95 5.65 8.53 11.93
CA GLY A 95 6.99 8.89 12.41
C GLY A 95 6.97 10.07 13.38
N LEU A 96 6.20 11.12 13.08
CA LEU A 96 6.02 12.27 13.97
C LEU A 96 5.37 11.90 15.32
N GLY A 97 4.53 10.87 15.33
CA GLY A 97 3.86 10.39 16.54
C GLY A 97 4.70 9.44 17.40
N THR A 98 5.90 9.07 16.96
CA THR A 98 6.74 8.06 17.60
C THR A 98 7.71 8.70 18.61
N ASP A 99 7.75 8.17 19.84
CA ASP A 99 8.73 8.57 20.85
C ASP A 99 10.05 7.78 20.67
N LEU A 100 11.09 8.47 20.20
CA LEU A 100 12.41 7.87 19.95
C LEU A 100 13.04 7.27 21.21
N LYS A 101 12.78 7.82 22.41
CA LYS A 101 13.32 7.28 23.66
C LYS A 101 12.70 5.93 24.01
N GLU A 102 11.39 5.80 23.83
CA GLU A 102 10.71 4.52 24.00
C GLU A 102 11.14 3.51 22.95
N LEU A 103 11.34 3.94 21.70
CA LEU A 103 11.79 3.10 20.60
C LEU A 103 13.16 2.47 20.91
N VAL A 104 14.12 3.26 21.38
CA VAL A 104 15.45 2.77 21.79
C VAL A 104 15.34 1.82 23.00
N LYS A 105 14.48 2.12 23.97
CA LYS A 105 14.27 1.29 25.16
C LYS A 105 13.66 -0.08 24.85
N THR A 106 12.77 -0.16 23.87
CA THR A 106 12.15 -1.41 23.41
C THR A 106 13.01 -2.15 22.37
N GLY A 107 14.09 -1.54 21.88
CA GLY A 107 14.94 -2.03 20.82
C GLY A 107 15.39 -3.50 20.93
N PRO A 108 15.92 -3.96 22.07
CA PRO A 108 16.34 -5.36 22.21
C PRO A 108 15.21 -6.38 22.03
N VAL A 109 14.03 -6.07 22.58
CA VAL A 109 12.85 -6.93 22.42
C VAL A 109 12.32 -6.86 20.99
N ALA A 110 12.27 -5.65 20.41
CA ALA A 110 11.86 -5.42 19.05
C ALA A 110 12.78 -6.15 18.05
N LEU A 111 14.08 -6.17 18.29
CA LEU A 111 15.05 -6.89 17.47
C LEU A 111 14.81 -8.41 17.47
N LEU A 112 14.54 -9.00 18.63
CA LEU A 112 14.21 -10.43 18.72
C LEU A 112 12.92 -10.76 17.96
N ILE A 113 11.91 -9.89 18.07
CA ILE A 113 10.64 -10.04 17.34
C ILE A 113 10.88 -9.92 15.83
N ALA A 114 11.64 -8.92 15.38
CA ALA A 114 11.96 -8.73 13.96
C ALA A 114 12.76 -9.92 13.40
N LEU A 115 13.81 -10.36 14.09
CA LEU A 115 14.59 -11.52 13.66
C LEU A 115 13.74 -12.80 13.54
N SER A 116 12.84 -13.05 14.50
CA SER A 116 11.92 -14.19 14.40
C SER A 116 10.88 -13.98 13.31
N GLY A 117 10.39 -12.74 13.14
CA GLY A 117 9.43 -12.35 12.10
C GLY A 117 9.96 -12.54 10.68
N VAL A 118 11.26 -12.32 10.48
CA VAL A 118 11.94 -12.59 9.19
C VAL A 118 12.31 -14.06 9.04
N ALA A 119 12.93 -14.66 10.07
CA ALA A 119 13.46 -16.02 9.98
C ALA A 119 12.38 -17.09 9.73
N VAL A 120 11.23 -16.96 10.41
CA VAL A 120 10.15 -17.97 10.28
C VAL A 120 9.54 -17.99 8.88
N PRO A 121 9.10 -16.86 8.28
CA PRO A 121 8.59 -16.87 6.91
C PRO A 121 9.67 -17.20 5.87
N LEU A 122 10.91 -16.74 6.08
CA LEU A 122 12.03 -17.05 5.18
C LEU A 122 12.26 -18.57 5.08
N VAL A 123 12.45 -19.21 6.23
CA VAL A 123 12.66 -20.67 6.28
C VAL A 123 11.40 -21.42 5.86
N GLY A 124 10.23 -21.00 6.35
CA GLY A 124 8.95 -21.61 6.00
C GLY A 124 8.65 -21.53 4.50
N GLY A 125 8.83 -20.35 3.90
CA GLY A 125 8.64 -20.14 2.45
C GLY A 125 9.62 -20.96 1.61
N MET A 126 10.90 -21.00 2.02
CA MET A 126 11.90 -21.83 1.37
C MET A 126 11.53 -23.33 1.44
N LEU A 127 11.15 -23.82 2.62
CA LEU A 127 10.77 -25.23 2.79
C LEU A 127 9.51 -25.60 1.98
N VAL A 128 8.51 -24.73 1.97
CA VAL A 128 7.30 -24.93 1.15
C VAL A 128 7.66 -24.98 -0.33
N TYR A 129 8.47 -24.02 -0.81
CA TYR A 129 8.91 -23.98 -2.21
C TYR A 129 9.66 -25.25 -2.62
N MET A 130 10.60 -25.69 -1.77
CA MET A 130 11.36 -26.91 -2.00
C MET A 130 10.48 -28.17 -1.92
N GLY A 131 9.54 -28.21 -1.00
CA GLY A 131 8.63 -29.34 -0.77
C GLY A 131 7.67 -29.58 -1.94
N PHE A 132 7.21 -28.52 -2.60
CA PHE A 132 6.38 -28.65 -3.80
C PHE A 132 7.18 -28.97 -5.07
N GLY A 133 8.49 -29.01 -5.00
CA GLY A 133 9.35 -29.41 -6.13
C GLY A 133 9.43 -28.39 -7.25
N PHE A 134 9.13 -27.11 -6.99
CA PHE A 134 9.28 -26.01 -7.96
C PHE A 134 10.76 -25.75 -8.25
N GLY A 135 11.02 -25.19 -9.44
CA GLY A 135 12.37 -24.82 -9.90
C GLY A 135 13.22 -26.00 -10.37
N THR A 136 14.36 -25.68 -10.98
CA THR A 136 15.36 -26.66 -11.39
C THR A 136 16.29 -27.02 -10.21
N PRO A 137 16.97 -28.18 -10.21
CA PRO A 137 17.87 -28.57 -9.11
C PRO A 137 18.92 -27.48 -8.78
N ASP A 138 19.40 -26.76 -9.79
CA ASP A 138 20.47 -25.77 -9.65
C ASP A 138 19.98 -24.41 -9.10
N THR A 139 18.73 -24.04 -9.37
CA THR A 139 18.16 -22.74 -8.97
C THR A 139 17.22 -22.82 -7.77
N ARG A 140 16.73 -24.00 -7.43
CA ARG A 140 15.70 -24.23 -6.40
C ARG A 140 16.00 -23.58 -5.06
N LEU A 141 17.26 -23.59 -4.62
CA LEU A 141 17.65 -22.99 -3.35
C LEU A 141 17.49 -21.46 -3.38
N TYR A 142 17.99 -20.82 -4.45
CA TYR A 142 17.92 -19.36 -4.60
C TYR A 142 16.47 -18.88 -4.77
N GLU A 143 15.69 -19.60 -5.58
CA GLU A 143 14.26 -19.32 -5.77
C GLU A 143 13.47 -19.53 -4.48
N GLY A 144 13.82 -20.54 -3.68
CA GLY A 144 13.23 -20.79 -2.36
C GLY A 144 13.54 -19.69 -1.36
N ILE A 145 14.80 -19.20 -1.32
CA ILE A 145 15.20 -18.05 -0.49
C ILE A 145 14.43 -16.79 -0.93
N PHE A 146 14.35 -16.54 -2.23
CA PHE A 146 13.59 -15.42 -2.79
C PHE A 146 12.12 -15.46 -2.38
N MET A 147 11.47 -16.62 -2.50
CA MET A 147 10.08 -16.80 -2.07
C MET A 147 9.91 -16.59 -0.56
N GLY A 148 10.86 -17.07 0.23
CA GLY A 148 10.89 -16.83 1.67
C GLY A 148 11.03 -15.33 2.02
N THR A 149 11.89 -14.61 1.32
CA THR A 149 12.05 -13.15 1.47
C THR A 149 10.77 -12.39 1.11
N VAL A 150 10.10 -12.77 0.02
CA VAL A 150 8.80 -12.18 -0.36
C VAL A 150 7.74 -12.40 0.72
N LEU A 151 7.71 -13.58 1.35
CA LEU A 151 6.78 -13.89 2.44
C LEU A 151 7.12 -13.20 3.77
N ALA A 152 8.39 -12.83 3.97
CA ALA A 152 8.83 -12.12 5.17
C ALA A 152 8.44 -10.64 5.14
N ALA A 153 8.23 -10.04 3.95
CA ALA A 153 7.90 -8.62 3.81
C ALA A 153 6.55 -8.28 4.48
N THR A 154 6.59 -7.48 5.54
CA THR A 154 5.43 -7.11 6.36
C THR A 154 4.99 -5.66 6.09
N SER A 155 3.68 -5.40 6.00
CA SER A 155 3.16 -4.05 5.81
C SER A 155 3.09 -3.27 7.12
N VAL A 156 4.04 -2.36 7.34
CA VAL A 156 4.06 -1.44 8.48
C VAL A 156 2.86 -0.48 8.43
N SER A 157 2.47 -0.01 7.23
CA SER A 157 1.38 0.97 7.06
C SER A 157 0.06 0.47 7.62
N ILE A 158 -0.32 -0.76 7.31
CA ILE A 158 -1.56 -1.38 7.79
C ILE A 158 -1.51 -1.55 9.31
N THR A 159 -0.38 -2.01 9.83
CA THR A 159 -0.17 -2.22 11.27
C THR A 159 -0.30 -0.90 12.04
N VAL A 160 0.36 0.16 11.57
CA VAL A 160 0.28 1.50 12.18
C VAL A 160 -1.14 2.04 12.17
N GLN A 161 -1.83 1.92 11.05
CA GLN A 161 -3.21 2.39 10.92
C GLN A 161 -4.14 1.62 11.87
N ALA A 162 -4.04 0.31 11.94
CA ALA A 162 -4.84 -0.52 12.82
C ALA A 162 -4.56 -0.18 14.31
N LEU A 163 -3.30 -0.05 14.72
CA LEU A 163 -2.93 0.33 16.08
C LEU A 163 -3.43 1.73 16.44
N LYS A 164 -3.37 2.67 15.50
CA LYS A 164 -3.89 4.04 15.67
C LYS A 164 -5.40 4.04 15.89
N GLU A 165 -6.15 3.28 15.12
CA GLU A 165 -7.60 3.17 15.23
C GLU A 165 -8.06 2.49 16.53
N MET A 166 -7.28 1.51 17.01
CA MET A 166 -7.52 0.85 18.30
C MET A 166 -7.06 1.68 19.50
N GLY A 167 -6.40 2.83 19.29
CA GLY A 167 -5.89 3.68 20.35
C GLY A 167 -4.65 3.13 21.08
N HIS A 168 -4.01 2.10 20.54
CA HIS A 168 -2.87 1.41 21.16
C HIS A 168 -1.50 1.79 20.58
N LEU A 169 -1.45 2.74 19.63
CA LEU A 169 -0.19 3.15 18.98
C LEU A 169 0.83 3.72 19.97
N LYS A 170 0.38 4.52 20.95
CA LYS A 170 1.25 5.19 21.93
C LYS A 170 1.57 4.36 23.18
N GLY A 171 1.08 3.12 23.27
CA GLY A 171 1.34 2.24 24.39
C GLY A 171 2.64 1.44 24.20
N LYS A 172 3.17 0.86 25.30
CA LYS A 172 4.38 0.01 25.28
C LYS A 172 4.31 -1.08 24.20
N VAL A 173 3.16 -1.71 24.04
CA VAL A 173 2.92 -2.74 23.01
C VAL A 173 3.00 -2.14 21.60
N GLY A 174 2.29 -1.03 21.36
CA GLY A 174 2.29 -0.35 20.05
C GLY A 174 3.68 0.12 19.64
N THR A 175 4.44 0.71 20.56
CA THR A 175 5.82 1.14 20.32
C THR A 175 6.73 -0.05 20.02
N THR A 176 6.59 -1.17 20.75
CA THR A 176 7.38 -2.38 20.48
C THR A 176 7.06 -2.96 19.11
N ILE A 177 5.79 -3.05 18.73
CA ILE A 177 5.37 -3.54 17.40
C ILE A 177 5.92 -2.63 16.30
N LEU A 178 5.81 -1.30 16.47
CA LEU A 178 6.33 -0.35 15.51
C LEU A 178 7.86 -0.45 15.37
N SER A 179 8.57 -0.58 16.50
CA SER A 179 10.04 -0.77 16.50
C SER A 179 10.43 -2.06 15.78
N ALA A 180 9.72 -3.15 16.04
CA ALA A 180 9.98 -4.43 15.41
C ALA A 180 9.71 -4.36 13.88
N ALA A 181 8.64 -3.70 13.46
CA ALA A 181 8.30 -3.54 12.05
C ALA A 181 9.33 -2.67 11.29
N ILE A 182 9.86 -1.61 11.91
CA ILE A 182 10.94 -0.79 11.33
C ILE A 182 12.23 -1.62 11.17
N LEU A 183 12.57 -2.44 12.17
CA LEU A 183 13.74 -3.32 12.10
C LEU A 183 13.57 -4.42 11.07
N ASP A 184 12.37 -4.96 10.92
CA ASP A 184 11.97 -5.93 9.91
C ASP A 184 12.22 -5.40 8.50
N ASP A 185 11.77 -4.17 8.22
CA ASP A 185 12.01 -3.48 6.94
C ASP A 185 13.52 -3.30 6.65
N ILE A 186 14.31 -2.91 7.67
CA ILE A 186 15.77 -2.75 7.52
C ILE A 186 16.43 -4.10 7.19
N ILE A 187 16.02 -5.17 7.88
CA ILE A 187 16.55 -6.51 7.66
C ILE A 187 16.14 -7.01 6.25
N GLY A 188 14.87 -6.78 5.86
CA GLY A 188 14.36 -7.16 4.55
C GLY A 188 15.05 -6.47 3.37
N ILE A 189 15.54 -5.21 3.55
CA ILE A 189 16.32 -4.50 2.54
C ILE A 189 17.74 -5.07 2.40
N ILE A 190 18.29 -5.64 3.49
CA ILE A 190 19.67 -6.21 3.49
C ILE A 190 19.67 -7.63 2.87
N LEU A 191 18.58 -8.37 3.00
CA LEU A 191 18.41 -9.71 2.44
C LEU A 191 18.22 -9.69 0.92
#